data_6aac8a6bd5a0bc3c4bab3676a8200d40
#
_entry.id   6aac8a6bd5a0bc3c4bab3676a8200d40
#
_cell.length_a   1.000
_cell.length_b   1.000
_cell.length_c   1.000
_cell.angle_alpha   90.00
_cell.angle_beta   90.00
_cell.angle_gamma   90.00
#
_symmetry.space_group_name_H-M   'P 1'
#
loop_
_entity.id
_entity.type
_entity.pdbx_description
1 polymer ?
#
loop_
_entity_poly.entity_id
_entity_poly.type
_entity_poly.pdbx_seq_one_letter_code
_entity_poly.pdbx_strand_id
1 'polypeptide(L)'
;MLVKNWMSKPAITVNADAKLADAISLLEKHEIHMLPAMEGTRLVGIVTDQDLKRGGAPDYSSSTSPNGPDNRLQMAIREIMTMNPVTIYDNQTIEDTAQLLLVHKILGLPVINLFGEVIGMITKSDIFRFIVTAIGMSKDGIQFAMELVDRSGCIKEVTDMMRDYGARIGTIFATHERAKRGYRQAYIRIYDIDQPSLARLVEVLSEKVNMLYVINCQEGMSEIF
;
A
#
# COMPACT_ATOMS: atom_id res chain seq x y z
N MET A 1 -3.35 -7.58 9.05
CA MET A 1 -4.64 -6.82 8.94
C MET A 1 -5.42 -7.36 7.77
N LEU A 2 -6.79 -7.23 7.74
CA LEU A 2 -7.59 -7.92 6.72
C LEU A 2 -7.88 -7.03 5.52
N VAL A 3 -7.92 -7.65 4.34
CA VAL A 3 -8.23 -7.02 3.03
C VAL A 3 -9.52 -6.22 3.08
N LYS A 4 -10.60 -6.78 3.65
CA LYS A 4 -11.92 -6.13 3.74
C LYS A 4 -11.94 -4.76 4.39
N ASN A 5 -10.92 -4.43 5.19
CA ASN A 5 -10.81 -3.15 5.89
C ASN A 5 -10.09 -2.06 5.07
N TRP A 6 -9.44 -2.46 3.96
CA TRP A 6 -8.58 -1.58 3.16
C TRP A 6 -8.96 -1.54 1.68
N MET A 7 -9.70 -2.53 1.19
CA MET A 7 -10.19 -2.58 -0.18
C MET A 7 -11.16 -1.44 -0.49
N SER A 8 -11.21 -1.02 -1.74
CA SER A 8 -12.29 -0.20 -2.28
C SER A 8 -13.52 -1.05 -2.55
N LYS A 9 -14.68 -0.62 -2.12
CA LYS A 9 -15.97 -1.32 -2.29
C LYS A 9 -17.13 -0.33 -2.47
N PRO A 10 -18.18 -0.68 -3.28
CA PRO A 10 -18.24 -1.87 -4.13
C PRO A 10 -17.19 -1.83 -5.24
N ALA A 11 -16.88 -3.00 -5.85
CA ALA A 11 -16.08 -3.05 -7.05
C ALA A 11 -16.83 -2.39 -8.22
N ILE A 12 -16.14 -1.53 -8.96
CA ILE A 12 -16.62 -1.06 -10.26
C ILE A 12 -16.19 -2.07 -11.28
N THR A 13 -17.13 -2.64 -12.01
CA THR A 13 -16.91 -3.72 -12.97
C THR A 13 -17.40 -3.33 -14.35
N VAL A 14 -16.99 -4.07 -15.37
CA VAL A 14 -17.43 -3.89 -16.74
C VAL A 14 -17.84 -5.24 -17.33
N ASN A 15 -18.80 -5.25 -18.25
CA ASN A 15 -19.16 -6.47 -18.97
C ASN A 15 -18.02 -6.83 -19.96
N ALA A 16 -17.63 -8.09 -20.04
CA ALA A 16 -16.57 -8.54 -20.96
C ALA A 16 -16.94 -8.30 -22.44
N ASP A 17 -18.22 -8.25 -22.78
CA ASP A 17 -18.71 -7.94 -24.12
C ASP A 17 -18.96 -6.44 -24.37
N ALA A 18 -18.75 -5.59 -23.36
CA ALA A 18 -18.83 -4.14 -23.53
C ALA A 18 -17.68 -3.63 -24.41
N LYS A 19 -17.87 -2.44 -24.97
CA LYS A 19 -16.87 -1.81 -25.83
C LYS A 19 -15.74 -1.18 -25.03
N LEU A 20 -14.57 -1.04 -25.65
CA LEU A 20 -13.45 -0.32 -25.07
C LEU A 20 -13.83 1.09 -24.61
N ALA A 21 -14.67 1.78 -25.39
CA ALA A 21 -15.17 3.13 -25.05
C ALA A 21 -15.89 3.16 -23.69
N ASP A 22 -16.64 2.10 -23.35
CA ASP A 22 -17.34 2.00 -22.08
C ASP A 22 -16.35 1.83 -20.92
N ALA A 23 -15.31 0.99 -21.09
CA ALA A 23 -14.27 0.82 -20.10
C ALA A 23 -13.49 2.11 -19.84
N ILE A 24 -13.10 2.83 -20.91
CA ILE A 24 -12.43 4.12 -20.82
C ILE A 24 -13.27 5.10 -20.00
N SER A 25 -14.55 5.23 -20.36
CA SER A 25 -15.48 6.13 -19.65
C SER A 25 -15.61 5.80 -18.16
N LEU A 26 -15.63 4.50 -17.81
CA LEU A 26 -15.66 4.06 -16.40
C LEU A 26 -14.37 4.37 -15.67
N LEU A 27 -13.20 4.13 -16.28
CA LEU A 27 -11.90 4.45 -15.66
C LEU A 27 -11.77 5.94 -15.39
N GLU A 28 -12.11 6.78 -16.35
CA GLU A 28 -12.08 8.25 -16.22
C GLU A 28 -13.07 8.76 -15.17
N LYS A 29 -14.33 8.33 -15.28
CA LYS A 29 -15.40 8.77 -14.36
C LYS A 29 -15.11 8.48 -12.90
N HIS A 30 -14.43 7.37 -12.62
CA HIS A 30 -14.16 6.90 -11.27
C HIS A 30 -12.70 7.11 -10.83
N GLU A 31 -11.88 7.71 -11.69
CA GLU A 31 -10.43 7.93 -11.45
C GLU A 31 -9.70 6.65 -11.03
N ILE A 32 -10.01 5.54 -11.71
CA ILE A 32 -9.43 4.22 -11.45
C ILE A 32 -8.63 3.72 -12.66
N HIS A 33 -7.74 2.76 -12.45
CA HIS A 33 -6.80 2.27 -13.47
C HIS A 33 -7.07 0.84 -13.92
N MET A 34 -8.09 0.19 -13.37
CA MET A 34 -8.42 -1.19 -13.70
C MET A 34 -9.87 -1.51 -13.38
N LEU A 35 -10.43 -2.44 -14.16
CA LEU A 35 -11.81 -2.92 -14.02
C LEU A 35 -11.84 -4.44 -14.09
N PRO A 36 -12.45 -5.14 -13.12
CA PRO A 36 -12.84 -6.53 -13.29
C PRO A 36 -13.82 -6.67 -14.46
N ALA A 37 -13.53 -7.57 -15.39
CA ALA A 37 -14.39 -7.89 -16.52
C ALA A 37 -15.29 -9.08 -16.16
N MET A 38 -16.60 -8.88 -16.27
CA MET A 38 -17.62 -9.81 -15.82
C MET A 38 -18.39 -10.42 -16.99
N GLU A 39 -18.79 -11.67 -16.83
CA GLU A 39 -19.79 -12.34 -17.66
C GLU A 39 -20.95 -12.73 -16.75
N GLY A 40 -22.03 -11.94 -16.77
CA GLY A 40 -23.03 -12.03 -15.72
C GLY A 40 -22.45 -11.72 -14.34
N THR A 41 -22.52 -12.68 -13.43
CA THR A 41 -21.93 -12.58 -12.08
C THR A 41 -20.50 -13.15 -11.97
N ARG A 42 -20.01 -13.77 -13.03
CA ARG A 42 -18.72 -14.45 -13.05
C ARG A 42 -17.61 -13.51 -13.46
N LEU A 43 -16.53 -13.46 -12.69
CA LEU A 43 -15.28 -12.80 -13.06
C LEU A 43 -14.58 -13.62 -14.14
N VAL A 44 -14.34 -13.01 -15.30
CA VAL A 44 -13.69 -13.68 -16.44
C VAL A 44 -12.35 -13.04 -16.82
N GLY A 45 -12.14 -11.79 -16.43
CA GLY A 45 -10.91 -11.07 -16.77
C GLY A 45 -10.71 -9.80 -15.93
N ILE A 46 -9.63 -9.11 -16.23
CA ILE A 46 -9.35 -7.76 -15.77
C ILE A 46 -8.82 -6.95 -16.94
N VAL A 47 -9.23 -5.70 -17.04
CA VAL A 47 -8.72 -4.74 -18.02
C VAL A 47 -8.12 -3.54 -17.30
N THR A 48 -6.98 -3.07 -17.77
CA THR A 48 -6.25 -1.93 -17.21
C THR A 48 -6.12 -0.82 -18.25
N ASP A 49 -5.80 0.39 -17.80
CA ASP A 49 -5.45 1.51 -18.69
C ASP A 49 -4.30 1.17 -19.64
N GLN A 50 -3.35 0.32 -19.21
CA GLN A 50 -2.26 -0.16 -20.05
C GLN A 50 -2.75 -1.11 -21.16
N ASP A 51 -3.72 -1.98 -20.87
CA ASP A 51 -4.31 -2.87 -21.87
C ASP A 51 -5.06 -2.07 -22.93
N LEU A 52 -5.80 -1.04 -22.51
CA LEU A 52 -6.49 -0.13 -23.41
C LEU A 52 -5.50 0.60 -24.36
N LYS A 53 -4.38 1.10 -23.82
CA LYS A 53 -3.32 1.72 -24.64
C LYS A 53 -2.68 0.73 -25.63
N ARG A 54 -2.43 -0.51 -25.20
CA ARG A 54 -1.90 -1.57 -26.07
C ARG A 54 -2.93 -2.00 -27.12
N GLY A 55 -4.21 -2.04 -26.79
CA GLY A 55 -5.31 -2.29 -27.71
C GLY A 55 -5.46 -1.19 -28.77
N GLY A 56 -4.67 -0.13 -28.67
CA GLY A 56 -4.58 0.96 -29.63
C GLY A 56 -5.60 2.06 -29.42
N ALA A 57 -6.09 2.24 -28.19
CA ALA A 57 -6.78 3.47 -27.83
C ALA A 57 -5.79 4.66 -27.97
N PRO A 58 -6.15 5.73 -28.69
CA PRO A 58 -5.31 6.92 -28.76
C PRO A 58 -5.12 7.51 -27.36
N ASP A 59 -4.01 8.25 -27.17
CA ASP A 59 -3.81 9.02 -25.94
C ASP A 59 -5.08 9.80 -25.61
N TYR A 60 -5.60 9.63 -24.40
CA TYR A 60 -6.84 10.22 -23.90
C TYR A 60 -6.98 11.73 -24.09
N SER A 61 -5.88 12.41 -24.46
CA SER A 61 -5.81 13.86 -24.65
C SER A 61 -6.04 14.34 -26.10
N SER A 62 -6.08 13.43 -27.08
CA SER A 62 -6.22 13.83 -28.49
C SER A 62 -7.58 13.41 -29.06
N SER A 63 -8.55 14.29 -28.95
CA SER A 63 -9.89 14.19 -29.57
C SER A 63 -9.89 14.33 -31.12
N THR A 64 -8.74 14.22 -31.76
CA THR A 64 -8.62 14.37 -33.21
C THR A 64 -7.73 13.29 -33.80
N SER A 65 -8.34 12.17 -34.18
CA SER A 65 -7.71 11.26 -35.15
C SER A 65 -8.04 11.77 -36.57
N PRO A 66 -7.03 11.97 -37.46
CA PRO A 66 -7.25 12.44 -38.84
C PRO A 66 -7.97 11.44 -39.74
N ASN A 67 -8.19 10.20 -39.32
CA ASN A 67 -8.61 9.10 -40.19
C ASN A 67 -10.02 8.50 -39.86
N GLY A 68 -10.93 9.27 -39.29
CA GLY A 68 -12.30 8.80 -39.05
C GLY A 68 -12.51 8.08 -37.70
N PRO A 69 -13.75 7.58 -37.43
CA PRO A 69 -14.06 6.95 -36.16
C PRO A 69 -13.15 5.75 -35.94
N ASP A 70 -12.41 5.76 -34.84
CA ASP A 70 -11.45 4.72 -34.49
C ASP A 70 -12.22 3.41 -34.22
N ASN A 71 -12.19 2.49 -35.18
CA ASN A 71 -12.91 1.22 -35.11
C ASN A 71 -12.50 0.39 -33.88
N ARG A 72 -11.37 0.69 -33.27
CA ARG A 72 -10.82 0.05 -32.07
C ARG A 72 -11.65 0.32 -30.83
N LEU A 73 -12.25 1.50 -30.70
CA LEU A 73 -13.14 1.81 -29.59
C LEU A 73 -14.39 0.94 -29.57
N GLN A 74 -14.71 0.26 -30.69
CA GLN A 74 -15.82 -0.67 -30.81
C GLN A 74 -15.43 -2.13 -30.45
N MET A 75 -14.14 -2.43 -30.26
CA MET A 75 -13.68 -3.75 -29.86
C MET A 75 -14.28 -4.12 -28.48
N ALA A 76 -14.56 -5.41 -28.30
CA ALA A 76 -15.04 -5.92 -27.03
C ALA A 76 -13.85 -6.03 -26.03
N ILE A 77 -14.12 -5.77 -24.77
CA ILE A 77 -13.12 -5.85 -23.68
C ILE A 77 -12.49 -7.25 -23.62
N ARG A 78 -13.26 -8.30 -23.90
CA ARG A 78 -12.75 -9.68 -23.92
C ARG A 78 -11.59 -9.92 -24.89
N GLU A 79 -11.44 -9.07 -25.90
CA GLU A 79 -10.37 -9.20 -26.89
C GLU A 79 -9.01 -8.71 -26.37
N ILE A 80 -9.01 -7.86 -25.34
CA ILE A 80 -7.80 -7.26 -24.79
C ILE A 80 -7.56 -7.54 -23.30
N MET A 81 -8.57 -8.01 -22.56
CA MET A 81 -8.47 -8.25 -21.12
C MET A 81 -7.48 -9.37 -20.81
N THR A 82 -6.86 -9.30 -19.64
CA THR A 82 -6.15 -10.43 -19.06
C THR A 82 -7.16 -11.41 -18.49
N MET A 83 -7.20 -12.61 -19.05
CA MET A 83 -8.12 -13.68 -18.63
C MET A 83 -7.65 -14.31 -17.30
N ASN A 84 -8.60 -14.86 -16.54
CA ASN A 84 -8.36 -15.59 -15.28
C ASN A 84 -7.47 -14.78 -14.32
N PRO A 85 -7.89 -13.57 -13.91
CA PRO A 85 -7.09 -12.72 -13.07
C PRO A 85 -6.83 -13.35 -11.71
N VAL A 86 -5.66 -13.05 -11.13
CA VAL A 86 -5.36 -13.40 -9.74
C VAL A 86 -6.34 -12.64 -8.84
N THR A 87 -6.94 -13.35 -7.89
CA THR A 87 -7.89 -12.80 -6.92
C THR A 87 -7.41 -13.01 -5.50
N ILE A 88 -8.05 -12.33 -4.56
CA ILE A 88 -7.81 -12.51 -3.13
C ILE A 88 -9.13 -12.53 -2.38
N TYR A 89 -9.21 -13.30 -1.28
CA TYR A 89 -10.38 -13.27 -0.41
C TYR A 89 -10.35 -12.08 0.55
N ASP A 90 -11.51 -11.57 0.90
CA ASP A 90 -11.70 -10.42 1.80
C ASP A 90 -11.20 -10.67 3.22
N ASN A 91 -11.11 -11.93 3.64
CA ASN A 91 -10.61 -12.37 4.94
C ASN A 91 -9.10 -12.69 4.96
N GLN A 92 -8.40 -12.57 3.84
CA GLN A 92 -6.93 -12.68 3.79
C GLN A 92 -6.27 -11.39 4.30
N THR A 93 -4.94 -11.43 4.44
CA THR A 93 -4.18 -10.31 5.03
C THR A 93 -3.67 -9.32 3.98
N ILE A 94 -3.31 -8.14 4.43
CA ILE A 94 -2.61 -7.15 3.59
C ILE A 94 -1.23 -7.65 3.17
N GLU A 95 -0.58 -8.42 4.02
CA GLU A 95 0.70 -9.07 3.78
C GLU A 95 0.59 -10.08 2.62
N ASP A 96 -0.45 -10.93 2.61
CA ASP A 96 -0.74 -11.84 1.50
C ASP A 96 -0.98 -11.05 0.20
N THR A 97 -1.73 -9.95 0.29
CA THR A 97 -1.98 -9.06 -0.85
C THR A 97 -0.68 -8.50 -1.41
N ALA A 98 0.16 -7.94 -0.55
CA ALA A 98 1.44 -7.37 -0.96
C ALA A 98 2.32 -8.41 -1.65
N GLN A 99 2.38 -9.63 -1.13
CA GLN A 99 3.13 -10.73 -1.72
C GLN A 99 2.59 -11.10 -3.11
N LEU A 100 1.27 -11.24 -3.28
CA LEU A 100 0.66 -11.53 -4.58
C LEU A 100 0.95 -10.43 -5.61
N LEU A 101 0.82 -9.15 -5.23
CA LEU A 101 1.11 -8.01 -6.11
C LEU A 101 2.58 -7.99 -6.56
N LEU A 102 3.52 -8.38 -5.68
CA LEU A 102 4.95 -8.45 -5.98
C LEU A 102 5.28 -9.64 -6.89
N VAL A 103 4.82 -10.84 -6.52
CA VAL A 103 5.12 -12.09 -7.25
C VAL A 103 4.55 -12.03 -8.68
N HIS A 104 3.31 -11.58 -8.83
CA HIS A 104 2.66 -11.50 -10.13
C HIS A 104 2.95 -10.20 -10.89
N LYS A 105 3.67 -9.23 -10.27
CA LYS A 105 4.01 -7.92 -10.86
C LYS A 105 2.79 -7.13 -11.36
N ILE A 106 1.68 -7.23 -10.64
CA ILE A 106 0.39 -6.59 -10.96
C ILE A 106 0.13 -5.40 -10.03
N LEU A 107 -0.80 -4.53 -10.42
CA LEU A 107 -1.10 -3.28 -9.72
C LEU A 107 -2.25 -3.42 -8.70
N GLY A 108 -3.09 -4.43 -8.87
CA GLY A 108 -4.24 -4.66 -8.01
C GLY A 108 -4.88 -6.02 -8.27
N LEU A 109 -5.78 -6.39 -7.38
CA LEU A 109 -6.48 -7.68 -7.33
C LEU A 109 -7.97 -7.45 -7.15
N PRO A 110 -8.84 -8.16 -7.91
CA PRO A 110 -10.23 -8.32 -7.52
C PRO A 110 -10.32 -9.04 -6.17
N VAL A 111 -11.14 -8.49 -5.29
CA VAL A 111 -11.45 -9.12 -4.00
C VAL A 111 -12.75 -9.89 -4.12
N ILE A 112 -12.71 -11.16 -3.76
CA ILE A 112 -13.86 -12.07 -3.83
C ILE A 112 -14.30 -12.51 -2.43
N ASN A 113 -15.58 -12.80 -2.30
CA ASN A 113 -16.12 -13.46 -1.12
C ASN A 113 -16.02 -15.01 -1.25
N LEU A 114 -16.50 -15.72 -0.23
CA LEU A 114 -16.49 -17.19 -0.20
C LEU A 114 -17.38 -17.84 -1.29
N PHE A 115 -18.28 -17.06 -1.90
CA PHE A 115 -19.14 -17.53 -3.00
C PHE A 115 -18.51 -17.26 -4.38
N GLY A 116 -17.30 -16.64 -4.42
CA GLY A 116 -16.61 -16.28 -5.66
C GLY A 116 -17.10 -14.98 -6.30
N GLU A 117 -17.97 -14.23 -5.62
CA GLU A 117 -18.48 -12.95 -6.12
C GLU A 117 -17.45 -11.85 -5.91
N VAL A 118 -17.26 -10.97 -6.88
CA VAL A 118 -16.41 -9.79 -6.78
C VAL A 118 -17.08 -8.73 -5.92
N ILE A 119 -16.48 -8.43 -4.77
CA ILE A 119 -17.04 -7.50 -3.79
C ILE A 119 -16.24 -6.20 -3.65
N GLY A 120 -15.02 -6.16 -4.17
CA GLY A 120 -14.14 -5.01 -4.08
C GLY A 120 -12.90 -5.15 -4.94
N MET A 121 -12.04 -4.15 -4.83
CA MET A 121 -10.69 -4.13 -5.42
C MET A 121 -9.68 -3.75 -4.34
N ILE A 122 -8.49 -4.34 -4.40
CA ILE A 122 -7.35 -3.91 -3.59
C ILE A 122 -6.13 -3.69 -4.47
N THR A 123 -5.46 -2.58 -4.28
CA THR A 123 -4.38 -2.08 -5.14
C THR A 123 -3.09 -1.81 -4.37
N LYS A 124 -1.98 -1.57 -5.09
CA LYS A 124 -0.73 -1.08 -4.48
C LYS A 124 -0.95 0.20 -3.70
N SER A 125 -1.80 1.10 -4.15
CA SER A 125 -2.13 2.35 -3.44
C SER A 125 -2.78 2.09 -2.08
N ASP A 126 -3.62 1.05 -1.98
CA ASP A 126 -4.23 0.65 -0.71
C ASP A 126 -3.17 0.08 0.25
N ILE A 127 -2.21 -0.70 -0.27
CA ILE A 127 -1.07 -1.18 0.52
C ILE A 127 -0.21 -0.01 1.03
N PHE A 128 0.09 0.98 0.18
CA PHE A 128 0.83 2.17 0.63
C PHE A 128 0.06 2.97 1.69
N ARG A 129 -1.25 3.17 1.50
CA ARG A 129 -2.11 3.82 2.49
C ARG A 129 -2.09 3.07 3.83
N PHE A 130 -2.16 1.74 3.78
CA PHE A 130 -2.00 0.89 4.96
C PHE A 130 -0.65 1.13 5.63
N ILE A 131 0.47 1.11 4.89
CA ILE A 131 1.81 1.31 5.43
C ILE A 131 1.93 2.67 6.11
N VAL A 132 1.49 3.75 5.44
CA VAL A 132 1.49 5.12 5.99
C VAL A 132 0.72 5.18 7.32
N THR A 133 -0.44 4.51 7.38
CA THR A 133 -1.26 4.47 8.60
C THR A 133 -0.60 3.61 9.69
N ALA A 134 -0.09 2.43 9.34
CA ALA A 134 0.50 1.49 10.29
C ALA A 134 1.81 2.03 10.93
N ILE A 135 2.61 2.76 10.15
CA ILE A 135 3.85 3.40 10.63
C ILE A 135 3.53 4.70 11.40
N GLY A 136 2.28 5.19 11.35
CA GLY A 136 1.88 6.42 12.04
C GLY A 136 2.39 7.70 11.37
N MET A 137 2.73 7.67 10.06
CA MET A 137 3.22 8.84 9.33
C MET A 137 2.16 9.95 9.17
N SER A 138 0.89 9.64 9.41
CA SER A 138 -0.21 10.61 9.37
C SER A 138 -0.29 11.53 10.59
N LYS A 139 0.57 11.34 11.58
CA LYS A 139 0.63 12.16 12.80
C LYS A 139 2.05 12.69 12.97
N ASP A 140 2.13 13.89 13.51
CA ASP A 140 3.37 14.45 14.01
C ASP A 140 3.96 13.52 15.07
N GLY A 141 5.27 13.58 15.28
CA GLY A 141 5.95 12.76 16.26
C GLY A 141 7.42 12.64 15.97
N ILE A 142 8.13 12.02 16.88
CA ILE A 142 9.57 11.82 16.80
C ILE A 142 9.83 10.34 16.54
N GLN A 143 10.55 10.06 15.47
CA GLN A 143 10.92 8.70 15.10
C GLN A 143 12.37 8.41 15.47
N PHE A 144 12.55 7.37 16.24
CA PHE A 144 13.83 6.79 16.59
C PHE A 144 14.09 5.56 15.74
N ALA A 145 15.30 5.43 15.20
CA ALA A 145 15.78 4.21 14.57
C ALA A 145 17.05 3.75 15.27
N MET A 146 17.13 2.46 15.59
CA MET A 146 18.23 1.90 16.34
C MET A 146 18.46 0.43 16.00
N GLU A 147 19.71 -0.04 16.20
CA GLU A 147 20.02 -1.47 16.21
C GLU A 147 20.04 -1.97 17.65
N LEU A 148 19.30 -3.03 17.90
CA LEU A 148 19.20 -3.67 19.20
C LEU A 148 19.78 -5.09 19.11
N VAL A 149 20.46 -5.54 20.17
CA VAL A 149 20.81 -6.96 20.29
C VAL A 149 19.54 -7.78 20.27
N ASP A 150 19.48 -8.79 19.39
CA ASP A 150 18.28 -9.61 19.21
C ASP A 150 18.13 -10.62 20.35
N ARG A 151 17.53 -10.17 21.45
CA ARG A 151 17.23 -10.96 22.63
C ARG A 151 15.85 -10.63 23.18
N SER A 152 15.32 -11.55 23.96
CA SER A 152 14.03 -11.30 24.63
C SER A 152 14.08 -10.03 25.48
N GLY A 153 13.05 -9.19 25.36
CA GLY A 153 12.89 -7.97 26.13
C GLY A 153 13.62 -6.73 25.57
N CYS A 154 14.45 -6.84 24.53
CA CYS A 154 15.23 -5.69 24.01
C CYS A 154 14.36 -4.48 23.62
N ILE A 155 13.21 -4.70 22.96
CA ILE A 155 12.27 -3.63 22.61
C ILE A 155 11.61 -3.06 23.86
N LYS A 156 11.24 -3.93 24.82
CA LYS A 156 10.62 -3.50 26.08
C LYS A 156 11.54 -2.56 26.86
N GLU A 157 12.81 -2.90 26.99
CA GLU A 157 13.81 -2.06 27.69
C GLU A 157 13.87 -0.65 27.11
N VAL A 158 13.93 -0.53 25.79
CA VAL A 158 13.97 0.77 25.10
C VAL A 158 12.64 1.52 25.28
N THR A 159 11.52 0.84 25.13
CA THR A 159 10.22 1.49 25.27
C THR A 159 9.90 1.90 26.72
N ASP A 160 10.42 1.18 27.71
CA ASP A 160 10.31 1.58 29.11
C ASP A 160 11.14 2.83 29.37
N MET A 161 12.39 2.92 28.90
CA MET A 161 13.18 4.14 28.97
C MET A 161 12.46 5.33 28.34
N MET A 162 11.86 5.16 27.14
CA MET A 162 11.11 6.24 26.50
C MET A 162 9.94 6.71 27.36
N ARG A 163 9.21 5.78 28.03
CA ARG A 163 8.10 6.11 28.95
C ARG A 163 8.58 6.81 30.21
N ASP A 164 9.74 6.43 30.76
CA ASP A 164 10.33 7.06 31.93
C ASP A 164 10.63 8.55 31.71
N TYR A 165 10.90 8.93 30.46
CA TYR A 165 11.05 10.35 30.03
C TYR A 165 9.72 10.99 29.59
N GLY A 166 8.57 10.35 29.87
CA GLY A 166 7.25 10.90 29.61
C GLY A 166 6.72 10.67 28.20
N ALA A 167 7.46 10.00 27.33
CA ALA A 167 7.04 9.78 25.96
C ALA A 167 5.88 8.76 25.86
N ARG A 168 4.92 9.04 24.99
CA ARG A 168 3.86 8.12 24.61
C ARG A 168 4.27 7.36 23.34
N ILE A 169 4.34 6.04 23.41
CA ILE A 169 4.64 5.18 22.27
C ILE A 169 3.47 5.19 21.29
N GLY A 170 3.72 5.56 20.06
CA GLY A 170 2.74 5.55 18.98
C GLY A 170 2.79 4.28 18.15
N THR A 171 3.96 3.99 17.57
CA THR A 171 4.16 2.79 16.75
C THR A 171 5.52 2.18 17.02
N ILE A 172 5.59 0.87 16.85
CA ILE A 172 6.84 0.11 16.90
C ILE A 172 6.88 -0.78 15.66
N PHE A 173 7.94 -0.65 14.89
CA PHE A 173 8.25 -1.55 13.78
C PHE A 173 9.64 -2.13 14.00
N ALA A 174 9.82 -3.42 13.78
CA ALA A 174 11.13 -4.07 13.92
C ALA A 174 11.36 -5.05 12.78
N THR A 175 12.61 -5.13 12.32
CA THR A 175 13.00 -6.03 11.22
C THR A 175 14.41 -6.58 11.46
N HIS A 176 14.71 -7.72 10.83
CA HIS A 176 16.04 -8.30 10.78
C HIS A 176 16.72 -8.10 9.42
N GLU A 177 15.97 -7.64 8.41
CA GLU A 177 16.38 -7.75 7.01
C GLU A 177 17.69 -7.01 6.67
N ARG A 178 17.97 -5.89 7.34
CA ARG A 178 19.19 -5.11 7.13
C ARG A 178 20.05 -5.00 8.40
N ALA A 179 19.69 -5.75 9.43
CA ALA A 179 20.43 -5.76 10.68
C ALA A 179 21.65 -6.67 10.60
N LYS A 180 22.70 -6.37 11.38
CA LYS A 180 23.83 -7.27 11.56
C LYS A 180 23.38 -8.59 12.20
N ARG A 181 24.13 -9.66 11.96
CA ARG A 181 23.84 -10.97 12.57
C ARG A 181 23.80 -10.85 14.10
N GLY A 182 22.71 -11.30 14.72
CA GLY A 182 22.47 -11.20 16.17
C GLY A 182 21.89 -9.86 16.62
N TYR A 183 21.48 -9.01 15.65
CA TYR A 183 20.82 -7.74 15.90
C TYR A 183 19.49 -7.66 15.14
N ARG A 184 18.65 -6.73 15.58
CA ARG A 184 17.45 -6.27 14.86
C ARG A 184 17.43 -4.75 14.77
N GLN A 185 16.85 -4.21 13.73
CA GLN A 185 16.56 -2.78 13.66
C GLN A 185 15.16 -2.51 14.21
N ALA A 186 15.04 -1.53 15.08
CA ALA A 186 13.78 -1.07 15.65
C ALA A 186 13.55 0.38 15.27
N TYR A 187 12.33 0.67 14.83
CA TYR A 187 11.82 2.00 14.48
C TYR A 187 10.65 2.29 15.41
N ILE A 188 10.84 3.25 16.31
CA ILE A 188 9.86 3.59 17.35
C ILE A 188 9.47 5.04 17.17
N ARG A 189 8.16 5.27 17.04
CA ARG A 189 7.61 6.63 16.99
C ARG A 189 6.98 6.96 18.33
N ILE A 190 7.35 8.13 18.85
CA ILE A 190 6.86 8.64 20.12
C ILE A 190 6.16 10.00 19.93
N TYR A 191 5.34 10.35 20.89
CA TYR A 191 4.58 11.60 20.97
C TYR A 191 4.66 12.15 22.40
N ASP A 192 4.17 13.38 22.58
CA ASP A 192 3.89 13.99 23.88
C ASP A 192 5.13 14.10 24.79
N ILE A 193 6.32 14.37 24.23
CA ILE A 193 7.57 14.61 24.98
C ILE A 193 8.01 16.06 24.79
N ASP A 194 8.46 16.71 25.89
CA ASP A 194 9.02 18.04 25.83
C ASP A 194 10.51 18.02 25.35
N GLN A 195 10.99 19.14 24.86
CA GLN A 195 12.35 19.28 24.30
C GLN A 195 13.48 18.93 25.30
N PRO A 196 13.43 19.37 26.59
CA PRO A 196 14.44 18.99 27.57
C PRO A 196 14.49 17.48 27.83
N SER A 197 13.33 16.84 27.95
CA SER A 197 13.21 15.39 28.14
C SER A 197 13.67 14.62 26.91
N LEU A 198 13.35 15.11 25.72
CA LEU A 198 13.82 14.54 24.45
C LEU A 198 15.35 14.53 24.37
N ALA A 199 16.00 15.67 24.64
CA ALA A 199 17.46 15.77 24.57
C ALA A 199 18.14 14.76 25.51
N ARG A 200 17.64 14.63 26.75
CA ARG A 200 18.16 13.66 27.72
C ARG A 200 17.89 12.22 27.27
N LEU A 201 16.72 11.94 26.71
CA LEU A 201 16.38 10.62 26.20
C LEU A 201 17.33 10.19 25.07
N VAL A 202 17.62 11.10 24.12
CA VAL A 202 18.59 10.84 23.03
C VAL A 202 19.97 10.52 23.59
N GLU A 203 20.46 11.29 24.55
CA GLU A 203 21.76 11.05 25.21
C GLU A 203 21.80 9.66 25.86
N VAL A 204 20.83 9.33 26.70
CA VAL A 204 20.76 8.04 27.41
C VAL A 204 20.62 6.87 26.46
N LEU A 205 19.83 7.01 25.38
CA LEU A 205 19.69 5.95 24.40
C LEU A 205 20.97 5.74 23.59
N SER A 206 21.67 6.82 23.22
CA SER A 206 22.93 6.75 22.48
C SER A 206 24.05 6.01 23.24
N GLU A 207 24.03 6.07 24.57
CA GLU A 207 24.96 5.32 25.41
C GLU A 207 24.64 3.81 25.51
N LYS A 208 23.36 3.45 25.36
CA LYS A 208 22.89 2.08 25.62
C LYS A 208 22.64 1.24 24.39
N VAL A 209 22.31 1.87 23.26
CA VAL A 209 21.99 1.21 22.01
C VAL A 209 22.69 1.89 20.84
N ASN A 210 22.85 1.16 19.75
CA ASN A 210 23.38 1.72 18.52
C ASN A 210 22.26 2.53 17.83
N MET A 211 22.25 3.83 18.04
CA MET A 211 21.33 4.75 17.38
C MET A 211 21.69 4.86 15.90
N LEU A 212 20.67 4.87 15.03
CA LEU A 212 20.85 5.10 13.59
C LEU A 212 20.44 6.51 13.21
N TYR A 213 19.28 6.94 13.68
CA TYR A 213 18.80 8.32 13.51
C TYR A 213 17.66 8.65 14.47
N VAL A 214 17.47 9.97 14.68
CA VAL A 214 16.29 10.56 15.30
C VAL A 214 15.74 11.61 14.34
N ILE A 215 14.44 11.52 14.02
CA ILE A 215 13.76 12.48 13.14
C ILE A 215 12.57 13.08 13.88
N ASN A 216 12.59 14.40 14.07
CA ASN A 216 11.44 15.17 14.51
C ASN A 216 10.62 15.59 13.27
N CYS A 217 9.47 14.93 13.07
CA CYS A 217 8.64 15.18 11.89
C CYS A 217 7.95 16.56 11.91
N GLN A 218 7.84 17.21 13.07
CA GLN A 218 7.26 18.56 13.19
C GLN A 218 8.25 19.66 12.77
N GLU A 219 9.49 19.54 13.17
CA GLU A 219 10.51 20.58 13.00
C GLU A 219 11.40 20.34 11.78
N GLY A 220 11.24 19.18 11.11
CA GLY A 220 12.11 18.80 10.00
C GLY A 220 13.57 18.57 10.40
N MET A 221 13.84 18.47 11.71
CA MET A 221 15.17 18.18 12.22
C MET A 221 15.45 16.70 12.18
N SER A 222 16.62 16.35 11.68
CA SER A 222 17.14 14.98 11.66
C SER A 222 18.55 14.95 12.22
N GLU A 223 18.81 14.04 13.14
CA GLU A 223 20.14 13.71 13.64
C GLU A 223 20.46 12.29 13.21
N ILE A 224 21.61 12.10 12.56
CA ILE A 224 22.09 10.79 12.06
C ILE A 224 23.36 10.46 12.83
N PHE A 225 23.43 9.25 13.40
CA PHE A 225 24.51 8.77 14.27
C PHE A 225 25.48 7.86 13.53
#